data_659350951fe619e4cf9cdbdde91cde61
#
_entry.id   659350951fe619e4cf9cdbdde91cde61
#
_cell.length_a   1.000
_cell.length_b   1.000
_cell.length_c   1.000
_cell.angle_alpha   90.00
_cell.angle_beta   90.00
_cell.angle_gamma   90.00
#
_symmetry.space_group_name_H-M   'P 1'
#
loop_
_entity.id
_entity.type
_entity.pdbx_description
1 polymer ?
#
loop_
_entity_poly.entity_id
_entity_poly.type
_entity_poly.pdbx_seq_one_letter_code
_entity_poly.pdbx_strand_id
1 'polypeptide(L)'
;MNGQAGRVALAVAWVAIVAVLSLGAAGIVATMAHQPGTAARPELTYAGDADAEPVLTSARTELGKLHDQVTQLSDLGRTALGHLSAGNSDELDATVTQGQDLAATIEQHATAIRQDLETMPGLGPNQDLTLSPEIRHRQQLALGALDATNGLNAAWSRLAVSSAAASRITTLLTDHDKSTADAAALGRSEKYADALAQLDESDRLMAQSRTFRDTLSNTVDVSTLTDWLDVNSAYDAALRHLYQSLVDSRGKVTNEVRAAFDAEGKARQRLPADSKGLVIILAEIGRGGLNQAVITIEQARGDLDSGIGMLDAAGAASPAPSEGTLSAH
;
A
#
# COMPACT_ATOMS: atom_id res chain seq x y z
N MET A 1 -29.37 -6.03 21.77
CA MET A 1 -28.80 -4.67 21.81
C MET A 1 -27.47 -4.59 22.60
N ASN A 2 -26.66 -5.66 22.67
CA ASN A 2 -25.45 -5.70 23.53
C ASN A 2 -24.11 -5.71 22.79
N GLY A 3 -24.09 -5.53 21.45
CA GLY A 3 -22.84 -5.59 20.67
C GLY A 3 -22.13 -4.24 20.47
N GLN A 4 -22.82 -3.12 20.65
CA GLN A 4 -22.21 -1.79 20.45
C GLN A 4 -21.44 -1.29 21.69
N ALA A 5 -21.89 -1.63 22.88
CA ALA A 5 -21.23 -1.23 24.13
C ALA A 5 -19.82 -1.84 24.27
N GLY A 6 -19.61 -3.08 23.80
CA GLY A 6 -18.32 -3.75 23.84
C GLY A 6 -17.27 -3.14 22.91
N ARG A 7 -17.69 -2.66 21.73
CA ARG A 7 -16.77 -2.01 20.76
C ARG A 7 -16.33 -0.62 21.21
N VAL A 8 -17.22 0.13 21.85
CA VAL A 8 -16.90 1.44 22.42
C VAL A 8 -15.96 1.30 23.60
N ALA A 9 -16.17 0.31 24.47
CA ALA A 9 -15.30 0.04 25.60
C ALA A 9 -13.87 -0.38 25.16
N LEU A 10 -13.76 -1.18 24.08
CA LEU A 10 -12.46 -1.56 23.52
C LEU A 10 -11.73 -0.37 22.90
N ALA A 11 -12.42 0.50 22.17
CA ALA A 11 -11.82 1.71 21.58
C ALA A 11 -11.34 2.68 22.67
N VAL A 12 -12.08 2.88 23.74
CA VAL A 12 -11.71 3.72 24.89
C VAL A 12 -10.51 3.12 25.62
N ALA A 13 -10.45 1.80 25.80
CA ALA A 13 -9.30 1.13 26.40
C ALA A 13 -8.02 1.29 25.55
N TRP A 14 -8.12 1.22 24.23
CA TRP A 14 -6.99 1.45 23.33
C TRP A 14 -6.48 2.89 23.37
N VAL A 15 -7.38 3.88 23.37
CA VAL A 15 -7.00 5.30 23.52
C VAL A 15 -6.33 5.57 24.88
N ALA A 16 -6.81 4.94 25.94
CA ALA A 16 -6.20 5.07 27.28
C ALA A 16 -4.79 4.45 27.34
N ILE A 17 -4.57 3.29 26.69
CA ILE A 17 -3.25 2.64 26.61
C ILE A 17 -2.27 3.50 25.82
N VAL A 18 -2.68 4.06 24.68
CA VAL A 18 -1.83 4.97 23.89
C VAL A 18 -1.51 6.25 24.66
N ALA A 19 -2.46 6.82 25.40
CA ALA A 19 -2.23 8.00 26.23
C ALA A 19 -1.28 7.72 27.41
N VAL A 20 -1.37 6.55 28.05
CA VAL A 20 -0.47 6.15 29.14
C VAL A 20 0.94 5.87 28.62
N LEU A 21 1.09 5.28 27.44
CA LEU A 21 2.40 5.05 26.83
C LEU A 21 3.07 6.36 26.39
N SER A 22 2.29 7.33 25.87
CA SER A 22 2.82 8.64 25.49
C SER A 22 3.20 9.52 26.69
N LEU A 23 2.48 9.40 27.83
CA LEU A 23 2.82 10.10 29.07
C LEU A 23 3.99 9.42 29.82
N GLY A 24 4.13 8.11 29.70
CA GLY A 24 5.24 7.35 30.29
C GLY A 24 6.59 7.68 29.64
N ALA A 25 6.62 7.90 28.34
CA ALA A 25 7.82 8.31 27.61
C ALA A 25 8.26 9.74 27.98
N ALA A 26 7.32 10.66 28.21
CA ALA A 26 7.62 12.03 28.64
C ALA A 26 8.16 12.13 30.11
N GLY A 27 7.81 11.15 30.97
CA GLY A 27 8.20 11.17 32.38
C GLY A 27 9.65 10.75 32.66
N ILE A 28 10.28 10.00 31.75
CA ILE A 28 11.66 9.52 31.93
C ILE A 28 12.69 10.60 31.56
N VAL A 29 12.36 11.57 30.72
CA VAL A 29 13.25 12.65 30.32
C VAL A 29 13.40 13.73 31.42
N ALA A 30 12.45 13.83 32.35
CA ALA A 30 12.44 14.90 33.38
C ALA A 30 13.32 14.64 34.59
N THR A 31 13.97 13.46 34.75
CA THR A 31 14.71 13.10 35.97
C THR A 31 16.22 13.10 35.85
N MET A 32 16.79 13.47 34.69
CA MET A 32 18.21 13.80 34.62
C MET A 32 18.43 15.27 34.97
N ALA A 33 18.12 15.61 36.21
CA ALA A 33 18.54 16.91 36.79
C ALA A 33 20.06 16.99 36.75
N HIS A 34 20.56 17.98 36.01
CA HIS A 34 21.96 18.34 36.04
C HIS A 34 22.38 18.64 37.50
N GLN A 35 23.34 17.92 37.99
CA GLN A 35 23.97 18.30 39.24
C GLN A 35 24.55 19.72 39.11
N PRO A 36 24.12 20.70 39.92
CA PRO A 36 24.71 22.04 39.87
C PRO A 36 26.13 21.96 40.45
N GLY A 37 27.14 22.26 39.63
CA GLY A 37 28.51 22.43 40.13
C GLY A 37 29.66 21.89 39.28
N THR A 38 29.42 21.30 38.14
CA THR A 38 30.53 21.03 37.19
C THR A 38 30.76 22.27 36.35
N ALA A 39 31.68 23.13 36.79
CA ALA A 39 32.26 24.15 35.93
C ALA A 39 32.76 23.45 34.63
N ALA A 40 32.30 23.92 33.48
CA ALA A 40 32.77 23.44 32.20
C ALA A 40 34.28 23.58 32.15
N ARG A 41 35.00 22.49 32.33
CA ARG A 41 36.45 22.47 32.08
C ARG A 41 36.56 22.32 30.57
N PRO A 42 37.25 23.26 29.85
CA PRO A 42 37.46 23.15 28.41
C PRO A 42 38.14 21.84 27.99
N GLU A 43 38.83 21.21 28.97
CA GLU A 43 39.54 19.94 28.81
C GLU A 43 38.58 18.70 28.76
N LEU A 44 37.28 18.87 29.01
CA LEU A 44 36.24 17.82 28.99
C LEU A 44 35.25 17.97 27.85
N THR A 45 35.53 18.84 26.87
CA THR A 45 34.73 18.90 25.66
C THR A 45 35.07 17.68 24.78
N TYR A 46 34.07 16.95 24.32
CA TYR A 46 34.25 15.86 23.40
C TYR A 46 34.73 16.43 22.08
N ALA A 47 35.98 16.14 21.70
CA ALA A 47 36.65 16.77 20.56
C ALA A 47 35.95 16.48 19.21
N GLY A 48 35.22 15.38 19.12
CA GLY A 48 34.50 15.00 17.92
C GLY A 48 33.14 15.69 17.72
N ASP A 49 32.60 16.34 18.74
CA ASP A 49 31.26 16.94 18.66
C ASP A 49 31.20 18.05 17.61
N ALA A 50 32.24 18.86 17.49
CA ALA A 50 32.32 19.95 16.52
C ALA A 50 32.30 19.46 15.07
N ASP A 51 32.88 18.29 14.81
CA ASP A 51 32.90 17.67 13.47
C ASP A 51 31.63 16.85 13.20
N ALA A 52 30.96 16.34 14.23
CA ALA A 52 29.72 15.56 14.12
C ALA A 52 28.47 16.42 13.95
N GLU A 53 28.43 17.61 14.57
CA GLU A 53 27.27 18.52 14.55
C GLU A 53 26.82 18.93 13.13
N PRO A 54 27.71 19.28 12.18
CA PRO A 54 27.31 19.56 10.80
C PRO A 54 26.63 18.36 10.12
N VAL A 55 27.11 17.13 10.39
CA VAL A 55 26.52 15.90 9.81
C VAL A 55 25.10 15.70 10.34
N LEU A 56 24.87 15.87 11.67
CA LEU A 56 23.54 15.76 12.27
C LEU A 56 22.58 16.84 11.75
N THR A 57 23.09 18.08 11.57
CA THR A 57 22.29 19.18 11.03
C THR A 57 21.90 18.90 9.56
N SER A 58 22.84 18.39 8.76
CA SER A 58 22.58 17.94 7.39
C SER A 58 21.55 16.81 7.38
N ALA A 59 21.75 15.76 8.19
CA ALA A 59 20.86 14.63 8.28
C ALA A 59 19.44 15.06 8.69
N ARG A 60 19.30 16.00 9.63
CA ARG A 60 18.01 16.58 10.00
C ARG A 60 17.31 17.25 8.82
N THR A 61 18.07 18.00 8.01
CA THR A 61 17.53 18.67 6.82
C THR A 61 17.09 17.66 5.76
N GLU A 62 17.90 16.63 5.53
CA GLU A 62 17.58 15.58 4.56
C GLU A 62 16.40 14.69 5.04
N LEU A 63 16.26 14.42 6.35
CA LEU A 63 15.09 13.78 6.91
C LEU A 63 13.80 14.58 6.66
N GLY A 64 13.85 15.91 6.70
CA GLY A 64 12.74 16.78 6.31
C GLY A 64 12.33 16.59 4.85
N LYS A 65 13.32 16.56 3.92
CA LYS A 65 13.05 16.29 2.50
C LYS A 65 12.52 14.87 2.29
N LEU A 66 13.02 13.91 3.03
CA LEU A 66 12.54 12.52 2.99
C LEU A 66 11.09 12.44 3.44
N HIS A 67 10.70 13.16 4.51
CA HIS A 67 9.31 13.27 4.96
C HIS A 67 8.39 13.86 3.86
N ASP A 68 8.84 14.91 3.15
CA ASP A 68 8.08 15.48 2.04
C ASP A 68 7.89 14.47 0.90
N GLN A 69 8.92 13.68 0.58
CA GLN A 69 8.86 12.60 -0.43
C GLN A 69 7.88 11.49 0.01
N VAL A 70 7.91 11.07 1.28
CA VAL A 70 6.97 10.06 1.81
C VAL A 70 5.53 10.60 1.82
N THR A 71 5.34 11.89 2.10
CA THR A 71 4.03 12.56 1.99
C THR A 71 3.52 12.54 0.55
N GLN A 72 4.37 12.86 -0.42
CA GLN A 72 4.02 12.77 -1.83
C GLN A 72 3.67 11.33 -2.26
N LEU A 73 4.42 10.33 -1.75
CA LEU A 73 4.14 8.92 -2.02
C LEU A 73 2.77 8.51 -1.47
N SER A 74 2.42 8.99 -0.27
CA SER A 74 1.09 8.78 0.33
C SER A 74 -0.03 9.38 -0.51
N ASP A 75 0.15 10.61 -1.03
CA ASP A 75 -0.82 11.28 -1.89
C ASP A 75 -1.01 10.53 -3.22
N LEU A 76 0.08 10.01 -3.82
CA LEU A 76 0.01 9.15 -4.99
C LEU A 76 -0.76 7.86 -4.69
N GLY A 77 -0.56 7.25 -3.52
CA GLY A 77 -1.30 6.07 -3.11
C GLY A 77 -2.81 6.31 -3.02
N ARG A 78 -3.23 7.42 -2.43
CA ARG A 78 -4.65 7.82 -2.38
C ARG A 78 -5.22 8.12 -3.77
N THR A 79 -4.43 8.77 -4.62
CA THR A 79 -4.80 9.06 -6.01
C THR A 79 -4.98 7.78 -6.81
N ALA A 80 -4.09 6.80 -6.68
CA ALA A 80 -4.20 5.50 -7.31
C ALA A 80 -5.49 4.76 -6.90
N LEU A 81 -5.85 4.80 -5.60
CA LEU A 81 -7.13 4.26 -5.11
C LEU A 81 -8.34 4.97 -5.75
N GLY A 82 -8.26 6.28 -5.93
CA GLY A 82 -9.28 7.07 -6.61
C GLY A 82 -9.46 6.65 -8.07
N HIS A 83 -8.37 6.52 -8.83
CA HIS A 83 -8.39 6.08 -10.23
C HIS A 83 -8.92 4.67 -10.39
N LEU A 84 -8.50 3.74 -9.50
CA LEU A 84 -9.04 2.38 -9.49
C LEU A 84 -10.56 2.37 -9.27
N SER A 85 -11.05 3.15 -8.30
CA SER A 85 -12.47 3.24 -7.97
C SER A 85 -13.29 3.88 -9.10
N ALA A 86 -12.69 4.76 -9.90
CA ALA A 86 -13.30 5.42 -11.05
C ALA A 86 -13.20 4.58 -12.35
N GLY A 87 -12.40 3.49 -12.36
CA GLY A 87 -12.15 2.68 -13.55
C GLY A 87 -11.20 3.34 -14.56
N ASN A 88 -10.40 4.31 -14.14
CA ASN A 88 -9.48 5.07 -14.99
C ASN A 88 -8.12 4.34 -15.06
N SER A 89 -8.01 3.36 -15.96
CA SER A 89 -6.82 2.48 -16.04
C SER A 89 -5.54 3.21 -16.44
N ASP A 90 -5.62 4.12 -17.41
CA ASP A 90 -4.42 4.83 -17.92
C ASP A 90 -3.83 5.77 -16.86
N GLU A 91 -4.69 6.52 -16.15
CA GLU A 91 -4.29 7.39 -15.05
C GLU A 91 -3.78 6.59 -13.84
N LEU A 92 -4.36 5.41 -13.59
CA LEU A 92 -3.89 4.48 -12.58
C LEU A 92 -2.46 4.01 -12.87
N ASP A 93 -2.21 3.53 -14.09
CA ASP A 93 -0.90 3.04 -14.52
C ASP A 93 0.17 4.15 -14.46
N ALA A 94 -0.18 5.36 -14.88
CA ALA A 94 0.72 6.53 -14.79
C ALA A 94 1.05 6.87 -13.32
N THR A 95 0.03 6.89 -12.44
CA THR A 95 0.20 7.18 -11.01
C THR A 95 1.03 6.10 -10.32
N VAL A 96 0.81 4.84 -10.65
CA VAL A 96 1.54 3.69 -10.10
C VAL A 96 3.01 3.74 -10.52
N THR A 97 3.30 4.07 -11.78
CA THR A 97 4.67 4.22 -12.29
C THR A 97 5.39 5.37 -11.58
N GLN A 98 4.75 6.53 -11.46
CA GLN A 98 5.32 7.67 -10.75
C GLN A 98 5.66 7.35 -9.29
N GLY A 99 4.78 6.64 -8.62
CA GLY A 99 5.02 6.24 -7.23
C GLY A 99 6.11 5.17 -7.09
N GLN A 100 6.30 4.30 -8.08
CA GLN A 100 7.39 3.32 -8.09
C GLN A 100 8.75 4.03 -8.16
N ASP A 101 8.88 5.04 -9.04
CA ASP A 101 10.10 5.84 -9.18
C ASP A 101 10.38 6.65 -7.89
N LEU A 102 9.34 7.22 -7.29
CA LEU A 102 9.46 7.95 -6.03
C LEU A 102 9.84 7.04 -4.86
N ALA A 103 9.24 5.85 -4.75
CA ALA A 103 9.58 4.88 -3.71
C ALA A 103 11.05 4.41 -3.80
N ALA A 104 11.56 4.19 -5.02
CA ALA A 104 12.97 3.90 -5.25
C ALA A 104 13.88 5.08 -4.86
N THR A 105 13.46 6.31 -5.16
CA THR A 105 14.18 7.53 -4.79
C THR A 105 14.24 7.71 -3.27
N ILE A 106 13.14 7.43 -2.55
CA ILE A 106 13.06 7.45 -1.07
C ILE A 106 14.07 6.45 -0.48
N GLU A 107 14.11 5.22 -1.00
CA GLU A 107 15.03 4.18 -0.52
C GLU A 107 16.48 4.57 -0.71
N GLN A 108 16.84 5.13 -1.90
CA GLN A 108 18.20 5.63 -2.18
C GLN A 108 18.56 6.80 -1.26
N HIS A 109 17.64 7.74 -1.07
CA HIS A 109 17.85 8.90 -0.20
C HIS A 109 18.05 8.48 1.27
N ALA A 110 17.17 7.61 1.79
CA ALA A 110 17.29 7.06 3.14
C ALA A 110 18.62 6.31 3.35
N THR A 111 19.07 5.56 2.32
CA THR A 111 20.35 4.85 2.36
C THR A 111 21.54 5.83 2.42
N ALA A 112 21.50 6.92 1.66
CA ALA A 112 22.54 7.94 1.69
C ALA A 112 22.64 8.63 3.06
N ILE A 113 21.50 9.05 3.63
CA ILE A 113 21.48 9.65 4.98
C ILE A 113 21.99 8.65 6.04
N ARG A 114 21.61 7.39 5.94
CA ARG A 114 22.08 6.32 6.84
C ARG A 114 23.59 6.17 6.76
N GLN A 115 24.16 6.15 5.56
CA GLN A 115 25.60 6.05 5.35
C GLN A 115 26.34 7.24 5.96
N ASP A 116 25.83 8.46 5.77
CA ASP A 116 26.44 9.66 6.36
C ASP A 116 26.42 9.59 7.89
N LEU A 117 25.33 9.13 8.50
CA LEU A 117 25.21 8.96 9.95
C LEU A 117 26.09 7.84 10.49
N GLU A 118 26.26 6.73 9.78
CA GLU A 118 27.09 5.59 10.18
C GLU A 118 28.60 5.87 10.01
N THR A 119 28.96 6.81 9.12
CA THR A 119 30.35 7.22 8.90
C THR A 119 30.69 8.56 9.55
N MET A 120 29.79 9.05 10.42
CA MET A 120 29.97 10.33 11.11
C MET A 120 31.32 10.40 11.85
N PRO A 121 32.03 11.54 11.81
CA PRO A 121 33.29 11.73 12.54
C PRO A 121 33.17 11.41 14.03
N GLY A 122 34.18 10.79 14.60
CA GLY A 122 34.20 10.42 16.01
C GLY A 122 33.58 9.07 16.34
N LEU A 123 32.93 8.39 15.39
CA LEU A 123 32.48 7.02 15.56
C LEU A 123 33.66 6.04 15.51
N GLY A 124 33.62 4.99 16.31
CA GLY A 124 34.65 3.96 16.37
C GLY A 124 34.78 3.34 17.76
N PRO A 125 35.84 2.55 18.00
CA PRO A 125 36.02 1.84 19.25
C PRO A 125 36.10 2.73 20.52
N ASN A 126 36.43 4.00 20.34
CA ASN A 126 36.56 5.00 21.43
C ASN A 126 35.49 6.09 21.33
N GLN A 127 34.37 5.85 20.64
CA GLN A 127 33.31 6.86 20.48
C GLN A 127 32.81 7.48 21.80
N ASP A 128 32.82 6.71 22.87
CA ASP A 128 32.41 7.19 24.21
C ASP A 128 33.32 8.27 24.78
N LEU A 129 34.56 8.39 24.27
CA LEU A 129 35.55 9.40 24.65
C LEU A 129 35.59 10.57 23.66
N THR A 130 35.14 10.34 22.40
CA THR A 130 35.22 11.32 21.32
C THR A 130 33.91 12.08 21.10
N LEU A 131 32.77 11.44 21.31
CA LEU A 131 31.43 12.00 21.13
C LEU A 131 30.66 12.06 22.45
N SER A 132 30.00 13.17 22.71
CA SER A 132 29.12 13.32 23.85
C SER A 132 27.94 12.32 23.78
N PRO A 133 27.37 11.95 24.95
CA PRO A 133 26.17 11.14 25.00
C PRO A 133 25.02 11.74 24.19
N GLU A 134 24.95 13.06 24.10
CA GLU A 134 23.94 13.82 23.42
C GLU A 134 24.07 13.67 21.91
N ILE A 135 25.25 13.86 21.31
CA ILE A 135 25.50 13.65 19.89
C ILE A 135 25.17 12.22 19.48
N ARG A 136 25.58 11.23 20.28
CA ARG A 136 25.26 9.82 20.04
C ARG A 136 23.77 9.54 20.13
N HIS A 137 23.07 10.15 21.09
CA HIS A 137 21.63 10.03 21.21
C HIS A 137 20.90 10.63 19.98
N ARG A 138 21.31 11.80 19.53
CA ARG A 138 20.76 12.45 18.31
C ARG A 138 21.02 11.60 17.07
N GLN A 139 22.21 11.01 16.93
CA GLN A 139 22.51 10.08 15.85
C GLN A 139 21.56 8.87 15.87
N GLN A 140 21.33 8.26 17.06
CA GLN A 140 20.42 7.13 17.21
C GLN A 140 18.97 7.49 16.86
N LEU A 141 18.51 8.67 17.26
CA LEU A 141 17.18 9.18 16.90
C LEU A 141 17.05 9.38 15.38
N ALA A 142 18.09 9.93 14.73
CA ALA A 142 18.09 10.10 13.29
C ALA A 142 18.08 8.75 12.54
N LEU A 143 18.87 7.77 12.99
CA LEU A 143 18.85 6.40 12.44
C LEU A 143 17.50 5.72 12.67
N GLY A 144 16.91 5.89 13.86
CA GLY A 144 15.57 5.36 14.18
C GLY A 144 14.47 5.98 13.32
N ALA A 145 14.57 7.28 13.01
CA ALA A 145 13.61 7.93 12.09
C ALA A 145 13.69 7.34 10.68
N LEU A 146 14.89 6.98 10.20
CA LEU A 146 15.07 6.34 8.89
C LEU A 146 14.43 4.94 8.83
N ASP A 147 14.31 4.24 9.95
CA ASP A 147 13.69 2.91 9.97
C ASP A 147 12.22 2.93 9.56
N ALA A 148 11.54 4.07 9.71
CA ALA A 148 10.18 4.28 9.21
C ALA A 148 10.06 4.11 7.69
N THR A 149 11.14 4.36 6.93
CA THR A 149 11.14 4.21 5.46
C THR A 149 11.36 2.77 5.00
N ASN A 150 11.73 1.88 5.90
CA ASN A 150 12.01 0.49 5.56
C ASN A 150 10.73 -0.19 5.01
N GLY A 151 10.87 -0.81 3.84
CA GLY A 151 9.79 -1.55 3.21
C GLY A 151 8.79 -0.70 2.41
N LEU A 152 8.94 0.62 2.30
CA LEU A 152 8.06 1.48 1.48
C LEU A 152 8.07 1.07 0.00
N ASN A 153 9.25 0.79 -0.56
CA ASN A 153 9.37 0.31 -1.94
C ASN A 153 8.66 -1.04 -2.13
N ALA A 154 8.78 -1.95 -1.18
CA ALA A 154 8.05 -3.23 -1.22
C ALA A 154 6.53 -3.04 -1.05
N ALA A 155 6.09 -2.10 -0.22
CA ALA A 155 4.67 -1.77 -0.07
C ALA A 155 4.10 -1.19 -1.37
N TRP A 156 4.83 -0.26 -2.00
CA TRP A 156 4.43 0.29 -3.30
C TRP A 156 4.43 -0.76 -4.41
N SER A 157 5.43 -1.63 -4.47
CA SER A 157 5.49 -2.72 -5.45
C SER A 157 4.28 -3.66 -5.33
N ARG A 158 3.84 -3.98 -4.11
CA ARG A 158 2.59 -4.75 -3.89
C ARG A 158 1.36 -4.01 -4.40
N LEU A 159 1.29 -2.69 -4.17
CA LEU A 159 0.22 -1.83 -4.71
C LEU A 159 0.22 -1.89 -6.25
N ALA A 160 1.38 -1.74 -6.88
CA ALA A 160 1.53 -1.79 -8.34
C ALA A 160 1.08 -3.12 -8.93
N VAL A 161 1.51 -4.24 -8.36
CA VAL A 161 1.12 -5.58 -8.82
C VAL A 161 -0.39 -5.80 -8.65
N SER A 162 -0.97 -5.39 -7.52
CA SER A 162 -2.40 -5.54 -7.26
C SER A 162 -3.24 -4.64 -8.20
N SER A 163 -2.80 -3.42 -8.47
CA SER A 163 -3.45 -2.49 -9.41
C SER A 163 -3.44 -3.04 -10.83
N ALA A 164 -2.29 -3.50 -11.31
CA ALA A 164 -2.15 -4.08 -12.64
C ALA A 164 -3.04 -5.33 -12.80
N ALA A 165 -3.09 -6.19 -11.77
CA ALA A 165 -3.94 -7.36 -11.79
C ALA A 165 -5.43 -7.00 -11.81
N ALA A 166 -5.86 -5.99 -11.01
CA ALA A 166 -7.23 -5.50 -11.00
C ALA A 166 -7.63 -4.89 -12.35
N SER A 167 -6.78 -4.05 -12.95
CA SER A 167 -7.00 -3.48 -14.29
C SER A 167 -7.13 -4.58 -15.36
N ARG A 168 -6.22 -5.56 -15.31
CA ARG A 168 -6.25 -6.68 -16.27
C ARG A 168 -7.51 -7.53 -16.13
N ILE A 169 -7.95 -7.85 -14.91
CA ILE A 169 -9.20 -8.57 -14.67
C ILE A 169 -10.37 -7.78 -15.25
N THR A 170 -10.46 -6.47 -14.99
CA THR A 170 -11.53 -5.62 -15.53
C THR A 170 -11.62 -5.72 -17.06
N THR A 171 -10.49 -5.62 -17.74
CA THR A 171 -10.43 -5.77 -19.20
C THR A 171 -10.92 -7.16 -19.63
N LEU A 172 -10.40 -8.23 -19.01
CA LEU A 172 -10.79 -9.60 -19.35
C LEU A 172 -12.27 -9.87 -19.13
N LEU A 173 -12.86 -9.37 -18.04
CA LEU A 173 -14.29 -9.55 -17.75
C LEU A 173 -15.16 -8.74 -18.71
N THR A 174 -14.73 -7.52 -19.09
CA THR A 174 -15.44 -6.71 -20.11
C THR A 174 -15.39 -7.37 -21.48
N ASP A 175 -14.24 -7.90 -21.88
CA ASP A 175 -14.07 -8.62 -23.15
C ASP A 175 -14.88 -9.92 -23.15
N HIS A 176 -14.96 -10.63 -22.03
CA HIS A 176 -15.80 -11.79 -21.85
C HIS A 176 -17.28 -11.46 -22.04
N ASP A 177 -17.79 -10.43 -21.35
CA ASP A 177 -19.19 -10.01 -21.47
C ASP A 177 -19.54 -9.66 -22.93
N LYS A 178 -18.63 -8.96 -23.61
CA LYS A 178 -18.79 -8.65 -25.03
C LYS A 178 -18.80 -9.91 -25.89
N SER A 179 -17.85 -10.83 -25.68
CA SER A 179 -17.76 -12.09 -26.42
C SER A 179 -19.03 -12.94 -26.27
N THR A 180 -19.53 -13.06 -25.04
CA THR A 180 -20.77 -13.79 -24.74
C THR A 180 -22.00 -13.10 -25.34
N ALA A 181 -22.07 -11.76 -25.33
CA ALA A 181 -23.14 -10.99 -25.95
C ALA A 181 -23.14 -11.17 -27.50
N ASP A 182 -21.95 -11.16 -28.11
CA ASP A 182 -21.77 -11.40 -29.55
C ASP A 182 -22.19 -12.84 -29.93
N ALA A 183 -21.81 -13.84 -29.11
CA ALA A 183 -22.27 -15.21 -29.27
C ALA A 183 -23.81 -15.31 -29.23
N ALA A 184 -24.43 -14.64 -28.25
CA ALA A 184 -25.89 -14.61 -28.16
C ALA A 184 -26.55 -13.89 -29.33
N ALA A 185 -25.94 -12.85 -29.89
CA ALA A 185 -26.43 -12.17 -31.10
C ALA A 185 -26.35 -13.06 -32.36
N LEU A 186 -25.23 -13.78 -32.51
CA LEU A 186 -25.06 -14.77 -33.59
C LEU A 186 -26.07 -15.91 -33.46
N GLY A 187 -26.30 -16.42 -32.25
CA GLY A 187 -27.31 -17.44 -31.97
C GLY A 187 -28.72 -17.00 -32.34
N ARG A 188 -29.12 -15.76 -32.02
CA ARG A 188 -30.41 -15.17 -32.47
C ARG A 188 -30.54 -15.05 -33.97
N SER A 189 -29.40 -14.95 -34.68
CA SER A 189 -29.32 -14.91 -36.16
C SER A 189 -29.17 -16.30 -36.79
N GLU A 190 -29.38 -17.37 -36.01
CA GLU A 190 -29.25 -18.78 -36.42
C GLU A 190 -27.85 -19.19 -36.91
N LYS A 191 -26.82 -18.37 -36.59
CA LYS A 191 -25.40 -18.62 -36.90
C LYS A 191 -24.73 -19.39 -35.79
N TYR A 192 -25.23 -20.59 -35.49
CA TYR A 192 -24.81 -21.34 -34.28
C TYR A 192 -23.34 -21.75 -34.28
N ALA A 193 -22.77 -22.08 -35.47
CA ALA A 193 -21.35 -22.42 -35.56
C ALA A 193 -20.44 -21.22 -35.25
N ASP A 194 -20.81 -20.03 -35.74
CA ASP A 194 -20.09 -18.79 -35.45
C ASP A 194 -20.25 -18.41 -33.93
N ALA A 195 -21.43 -18.64 -33.36
CA ALA A 195 -21.70 -18.44 -31.95
C ALA A 195 -20.83 -19.36 -31.06
N LEU A 196 -20.64 -20.63 -31.45
CA LEU A 196 -19.76 -21.56 -30.76
C LEU A 196 -18.29 -21.10 -30.79
N ALA A 197 -17.81 -20.62 -31.97
CA ALA A 197 -16.46 -20.07 -32.08
C ALA A 197 -16.25 -18.83 -31.16
N GLN A 198 -17.29 -17.99 -31.04
CA GLN A 198 -17.25 -16.84 -30.14
C GLN A 198 -17.23 -17.26 -28.65
N LEU A 199 -17.92 -18.36 -28.31
CA LEU A 199 -17.85 -18.93 -26.94
C LEU A 199 -16.48 -19.57 -26.63
N ASP A 200 -15.71 -20.04 -27.63
CA ASP A 200 -14.33 -20.49 -27.43
C ASP A 200 -13.45 -19.33 -26.96
N GLU A 201 -13.66 -18.13 -27.49
CA GLU A 201 -12.97 -16.92 -27.03
C GLU A 201 -13.41 -16.55 -25.60
N SER A 202 -14.71 -16.65 -25.30
CA SER A 202 -15.23 -16.45 -23.92
C SER A 202 -14.53 -17.38 -22.91
N ASP A 203 -14.44 -18.67 -23.21
CA ASP A 203 -13.76 -19.67 -22.36
C ASP A 203 -12.27 -19.33 -22.15
N ARG A 204 -11.59 -18.85 -23.21
CA ARG A 204 -10.18 -18.42 -23.11
C ARG A 204 -10.02 -17.23 -22.17
N LEU A 205 -10.90 -16.24 -22.25
CA LEU A 205 -10.91 -15.06 -21.38
C LEU A 205 -11.19 -15.44 -19.93
N MET A 206 -12.12 -16.37 -19.71
CA MET A 206 -12.42 -16.91 -18.39
C MET A 206 -11.24 -17.68 -17.78
N ALA A 207 -10.52 -18.48 -18.57
CA ALA A 207 -9.32 -19.18 -18.11
C ALA A 207 -8.22 -18.19 -17.68
N GLN A 208 -8.00 -17.13 -18.46
CA GLN A 208 -7.06 -16.07 -18.11
C GLN A 208 -7.49 -15.34 -16.80
N SER A 209 -8.78 -15.02 -16.67
CA SER A 209 -9.31 -14.37 -15.48
C SER A 209 -9.09 -15.22 -14.21
N ARG A 210 -9.24 -16.56 -14.31
CA ARG A 210 -8.92 -17.47 -13.20
C ARG A 210 -7.44 -17.44 -12.83
N THR A 211 -6.53 -17.36 -13.79
CA THR A 211 -5.09 -17.25 -13.51
C THR A 211 -4.77 -15.97 -12.71
N PHE A 212 -5.38 -14.83 -13.10
CA PHE A 212 -5.20 -13.59 -12.36
C PHE A 212 -5.86 -13.63 -10.97
N ARG A 213 -7.05 -14.23 -10.85
CA ARG A 213 -7.69 -14.48 -9.55
C ARG A 213 -6.77 -15.26 -8.61
N ASP A 214 -6.13 -16.33 -9.11
CA ASP A 214 -5.22 -17.15 -8.30
C ASP A 214 -4.00 -16.35 -7.84
N THR A 215 -3.49 -15.45 -8.67
CA THR A 215 -2.42 -14.52 -8.29
C THR A 215 -2.87 -13.57 -7.18
N LEU A 216 -4.07 -13.00 -7.30
CA LEU A 216 -4.63 -12.06 -6.32
C LEU A 216 -4.99 -12.75 -4.99
N SER A 217 -5.38 -14.02 -5.00
CA SER A 217 -5.80 -14.77 -3.80
C SER A 217 -4.74 -14.83 -2.70
N ASN A 218 -3.47 -14.58 -3.05
CA ASN A 218 -2.37 -14.52 -2.09
C ASN A 218 -2.33 -13.20 -1.28
N THR A 219 -3.08 -12.18 -1.72
CA THR A 219 -2.99 -10.83 -1.14
C THR A 219 -4.34 -10.22 -0.77
N VAL A 220 -5.43 -10.70 -1.40
CA VAL A 220 -6.78 -10.16 -1.20
C VAL A 220 -7.82 -11.28 -1.15
N ASP A 221 -8.98 -11.02 -0.54
CA ASP A 221 -10.15 -11.89 -0.66
C ASP A 221 -10.71 -11.83 -2.08
N VAL A 222 -10.76 -12.97 -2.74
CA VAL A 222 -11.25 -13.12 -4.13
C VAL A 222 -12.53 -13.94 -4.21
N SER A 223 -13.26 -14.11 -3.10
CA SER A 223 -14.48 -14.93 -3.05
C SER A 223 -15.54 -14.42 -4.03
N THR A 224 -15.84 -13.13 -4.01
CA THR A 224 -16.83 -12.52 -4.91
C THR A 224 -16.41 -12.64 -6.38
N LEU A 225 -15.13 -12.48 -6.70
CA LEU A 225 -14.62 -12.72 -8.05
C LEU A 225 -14.76 -14.20 -8.45
N THR A 226 -14.48 -15.12 -7.55
CA THR A 226 -14.63 -16.55 -7.79
C THR A 226 -16.08 -16.91 -8.11
N ASP A 227 -17.02 -16.45 -7.28
CA ASP A 227 -18.45 -16.65 -7.49
C ASP A 227 -18.93 -16.09 -8.83
N TRP A 228 -18.44 -14.89 -9.20
CA TRP A 228 -18.75 -14.28 -10.50
C TRP A 228 -18.24 -15.15 -11.67
N LEU A 229 -16.97 -15.60 -11.59
CA LEU A 229 -16.37 -16.45 -12.62
C LEU A 229 -17.12 -17.78 -12.77
N ASP A 230 -17.56 -18.38 -11.69
CA ASP A 230 -18.25 -19.67 -11.71
C ASP A 230 -19.68 -19.54 -12.29
N VAL A 231 -20.40 -18.48 -11.93
CA VAL A 231 -21.74 -18.22 -12.47
C VAL A 231 -21.68 -17.94 -13.96
N ASN A 232 -20.73 -17.12 -14.43
CA ASN A 232 -20.58 -16.82 -15.86
C ASN A 232 -20.11 -18.04 -16.67
N SER A 233 -19.16 -18.82 -16.15
CA SER A 233 -18.74 -20.07 -16.80
C SER A 233 -19.89 -21.08 -16.92
N ALA A 234 -20.76 -21.16 -15.92
CA ALA A 234 -21.95 -22.03 -15.98
C ALA A 234 -22.94 -21.55 -17.05
N TYR A 235 -23.08 -20.23 -17.23
CA TYR A 235 -23.90 -19.66 -18.31
C TYR A 235 -23.30 -19.95 -19.69
N ASP A 236 -21.99 -19.72 -19.88
CA ASP A 236 -21.31 -20.01 -21.15
C ASP A 236 -21.44 -21.50 -21.53
N ALA A 237 -21.27 -22.39 -20.57
CA ALA A 237 -21.44 -23.83 -20.79
C ALA A 237 -22.88 -24.19 -21.19
N ALA A 238 -23.89 -23.58 -20.58
CA ALA A 238 -25.30 -23.81 -20.90
C ALA A 238 -25.64 -23.27 -22.30
N LEU A 239 -25.12 -22.09 -22.65
CA LEU A 239 -25.29 -21.46 -23.94
C LEU A 239 -24.62 -22.27 -25.06
N ARG A 240 -23.39 -22.76 -24.80
CA ARG A 240 -22.67 -23.68 -25.69
C ARG A 240 -23.46 -24.96 -25.93
N HIS A 241 -24.00 -25.57 -24.88
CA HIS A 241 -24.81 -26.78 -25.01
C HIS A 241 -26.06 -26.54 -25.85
N LEU A 242 -26.71 -25.40 -25.69
CA LEU A 242 -27.88 -25.01 -26.53
C LEU A 242 -27.51 -24.89 -28.01
N TYR A 243 -26.43 -24.15 -28.35
CA TYR A 243 -26.01 -23.96 -29.72
C TYR A 243 -25.51 -25.26 -30.37
N GLN A 244 -24.81 -26.10 -29.64
CA GLN A 244 -24.39 -27.42 -30.12
C GLN A 244 -25.62 -28.30 -30.45
N SER A 245 -26.62 -28.33 -29.54
CA SER A 245 -27.87 -29.07 -29.79
C SER A 245 -28.63 -28.58 -31.02
N LEU A 246 -28.60 -27.26 -31.28
CA LEU A 246 -29.20 -26.66 -32.47
C LEU A 246 -28.41 -26.98 -33.74
N VAL A 247 -27.08 -27.02 -33.71
CA VAL A 247 -26.24 -27.48 -34.81
C VAL A 247 -26.55 -28.95 -35.13
N ASP A 248 -26.54 -29.83 -34.13
CA ASP A 248 -26.74 -31.27 -34.30
C ASP A 248 -28.13 -31.61 -34.79
N SER A 249 -29.16 -30.86 -34.37
CA SER A 249 -30.53 -30.99 -34.84
C SER A 249 -30.82 -30.28 -36.14
N ARG A 250 -29.83 -29.59 -36.73
CA ARG A 250 -30.01 -28.74 -37.92
C ARG A 250 -31.12 -27.69 -37.76
N GLY A 251 -31.14 -27.06 -36.59
CA GLY A 251 -32.13 -26.04 -36.22
C GLY A 251 -33.52 -26.58 -35.82
N LYS A 252 -33.73 -27.92 -35.80
CA LYS A 252 -35.01 -28.48 -35.40
C LYS A 252 -35.21 -28.50 -33.91
N VAL A 253 -36.41 -28.18 -33.46
CA VAL A 253 -36.78 -28.19 -32.03
C VAL A 253 -37.01 -29.63 -31.57
N THR A 254 -35.99 -30.26 -31.04
CA THR A 254 -36.04 -31.59 -30.43
C THR A 254 -36.26 -31.48 -28.90
N ASN A 255 -36.48 -32.60 -28.20
CA ASN A 255 -36.54 -32.59 -26.72
C ASN A 255 -35.22 -32.19 -26.11
N GLU A 256 -34.11 -32.52 -26.74
CA GLU A 256 -32.76 -32.13 -26.31
C GLU A 256 -32.56 -30.62 -26.43
N VAL A 257 -32.96 -30.01 -27.52
CA VAL A 257 -32.93 -28.54 -27.70
C VAL A 257 -33.80 -27.84 -26.66
N ARG A 258 -34.99 -28.38 -26.34
CA ARG A 258 -35.84 -27.80 -25.29
C ARG A 258 -35.19 -27.88 -23.90
N ALA A 259 -34.60 -29.04 -23.59
CA ALA A 259 -33.89 -29.21 -22.32
C ALA A 259 -32.67 -28.27 -22.19
N ALA A 260 -31.91 -28.10 -23.30
CA ALA A 260 -30.77 -27.18 -23.35
C ALA A 260 -31.22 -25.70 -23.22
N PHE A 261 -32.34 -25.33 -23.84
CA PHE A 261 -32.94 -24.00 -23.70
C PHE A 261 -33.40 -23.71 -22.25
N ASP A 262 -34.04 -24.69 -21.61
CA ASP A 262 -34.43 -24.57 -20.20
C ASP A 262 -33.21 -24.46 -19.29
N ALA A 263 -32.13 -25.18 -19.56
CA ALA A 263 -30.87 -25.10 -18.82
C ALA A 263 -30.21 -23.74 -18.98
N GLU A 264 -30.14 -23.19 -20.21
CA GLU A 264 -29.63 -21.85 -20.49
C GLU A 264 -30.46 -20.80 -19.75
N GLY A 265 -31.79 -20.87 -19.79
CA GLY A 265 -32.67 -19.94 -19.08
C GLY A 265 -32.44 -19.95 -17.56
N LYS A 266 -32.22 -21.12 -16.95
CA LYS A 266 -31.88 -21.24 -15.52
C LYS A 266 -30.49 -20.67 -15.21
N ALA A 267 -29.50 -20.89 -16.06
CA ALA A 267 -28.17 -20.35 -15.88
C ALA A 267 -28.17 -18.82 -16.02
N ARG A 268 -28.87 -18.27 -17.01
CA ARG A 268 -29.06 -16.83 -17.23
C ARG A 268 -29.71 -16.13 -16.03
N GLN A 269 -30.68 -16.75 -15.38
CA GLN A 269 -31.33 -16.19 -14.16
C GLN A 269 -30.38 -16.04 -12.99
N ARG A 270 -29.24 -16.73 -12.99
CA ARG A 270 -28.22 -16.62 -11.95
C ARG A 270 -27.21 -15.51 -12.22
N LEU A 271 -27.14 -15.00 -13.46
CA LEU A 271 -26.25 -13.91 -13.78
C LEU A 271 -26.59 -12.68 -12.95
N PRO A 272 -25.58 -11.89 -12.50
CA PRO A 272 -25.81 -10.61 -11.88
C PRO A 272 -26.66 -9.70 -12.78
N ALA A 273 -27.60 -8.98 -12.19
CA ALA A 273 -28.56 -8.17 -12.94
C ALA A 273 -27.91 -6.98 -13.67
N ASP A 274 -26.70 -6.59 -13.27
CA ASP A 274 -25.97 -5.46 -13.84
C ASP A 274 -24.45 -5.58 -13.59
N SER A 275 -23.69 -4.66 -14.20
CA SER A 275 -22.21 -4.53 -14.01
C SER A 275 -21.79 -4.11 -12.60
N LYS A 276 -22.72 -3.90 -11.66
CA LYS A 276 -22.36 -3.56 -10.26
C LYS A 276 -21.57 -4.65 -9.59
N GLY A 277 -21.71 -5.91 -10.00
CA GLY A 277 -20.86 -7.01 -9.56
C GLY A 277 -19.37 -6.74 -9.80
N LEU A 278 -19.01 -6.23 -10.96
CA LEU A 278 -17.65 -5.82 -11.31
C LEU A 278 -17.13 -4.69 -10.41
N VAL A 279 -17.94 -3.67 -10.16
CA VAL A 279 -17.58 -2.56 -9.26
C VAL A 279 -17.35 -3.05 -7.84
N ILE A 280 -18.16 -4.00 -7.36
CA ILE A 280 -17.98 -4.62 -6.03
C ILE A 280 -16.68 -5.40 -5.98
N ILE A 281 -16.39 -6.23 -6.99
CA ILE A 281 -15.15 -7.01 -7.10
C ILE A 281 -13.93 -6.08 -7.05
N LEU A 282 -13.94 -5.01 -7.84
CA LEU A 282 -12.85 -4.03 -7.86
C LEU A 282 -12.70 -3.30 -6.53
N ALA A 283 -13.82 -2.95 -5.88
CA ALA A 283 -13.81 -2.34 -4.56
C ALA A 283 -13.26 -3.28 -3.47
N GLU A 284 -13.51 -4.58 -3.56
CA GLU A 284 -12.98 -5.58 -2.63
C GLU A 284 -11.48 -5.81 -2.84
N ILE A 285 -11.04 -5.94 -4.09
CA ILE A 285 -9.60 -5.99 -4.45
C ILE A 285 -8.90 -4.73 -3.94
N GLY A 286 -9.50 -3.55 -4.14
CA GLY A 286 -8.95 -2.27 -3.68
C GLY A 286 -8.90 -2.17 -2.15
N ARG A 287 -9.90 -2.70 -1.42
CA ARG A 287 -9.92 -2.66 0.05
C ARG A 287 -8.89 -3.58 0.70
N GLY A 288 -8.49 -4.66 0.06
CA GLY A 288 -7.51 -5.61 0.59
C GLY A 288 -6.07 -5.10 0.48
N GLY A 289 -5.40 -5.43 -0.63
CA GLY A 289 -3.97 -5.19 -0.80
C GLY A 289 -3.59 -3.71 -0.98
N LEU A 290 -4.43 -2.94 -1.69
CA LEU A 290 -4.16 -1.52 -1.99
C LEU A 290 -4.29 -0.64 -0.75
N ASN A 291 -5.35 -0.79 0.04
CA ASN A 291 -5.50 -0.05 1.29
C ASN A 291 -4.39 -0.37 2.28
N GLN A 292 -3.97 -1.64 2.37
CA GLN A 292 -2.89 -2.03 3.28
C GLN A 292 -1.57 -1.36 2.90
N ALA A 293 -1.27 -1.23 1.60
CA ALA A 293 -0.08 -0.52 1.15
C ALA A 293 -0.14 0.98 1.51
N VAL A 294 -1.29 1.63 1.26
CA VAL A 294 -1.48 3.05 1.62
C VAL A 294 -1.40 3.25 3.13
N ILE A 295 -2.00 2.37 3.94
CA ILE A 295 -1.90 2.41 5.41
C ILE A 295 -0.44 2.30 5.85
N THR A 296 0.35 1.40 5.25
CA THR A 296 1.77 1.24 5.57
C THR A 296 2.56 2.53 5.26
N ILE A 297 2.28 3.19 4.13
CA ILE A 297 2.93 4.44 3.75
C ILE A 297 2.53 5.58 4.71
N GLU A 298 1.24 5.66 5.10
CA GLU A 298 0.77 6.66 6.06
C GLU A 298 1.37 6.46 7.46
N GLN A 299 1.52 5.21 7.90
CA GLN A 299 2.22 4.89 9.15
C GLN A 299 3.67 5.33 9.09
N ALA A 300 4.38 5.00 8.01
CA ALA A 300 5.76 5.42 7.81
C ALA A 300 5.92 6.95 7.83
N ARG A 301 4.98 7.68 7.22
CA ARG A 301 4.93 9.15 7.27
C ARG A 301 4.80 9.67 8.70
N GLY A 302 3.88 9.10 9.48
CA GLY A 302 3.66 9.48 10.88
C GLY A 302 4.84 9.13 11.78
N ASP A 303 5.45 7.97 11.58
CA ASP A 303 6.63 7.54 12.35
C ASP A 303 7.85 8.40 12.03
N LEU A 304 8.05 8.78 10.76
CA LEU A 304 9.11 9.68 10.33
C LEU A 304 8.93 11.09 10.93
N ASP A 305 7.71 11.63 10.88
CA ASP A 305 7.37 12.92 11.51
C ASP A 305 7.65 12.90 13.02
N SER A 306 7.24 11.84 13.71
CA SER A 306 7.52 11.63 15.11
C SER A 306 9.02 11.55 15.40
N GLY A 307 9.79 10.82 14.60
CA GLY A 307 11.24 10.70 14.72
C GLY A 307 11.96 12.04 14.54
N ILE A 308 11.55 12.82 13.55
CA ILE A 308 12.05 14.18 13.32
C ILE A 308 11.73 15.07 14.53
N GLY A 309 10.51 15.01 15.07
CA GLY A 309 10.12 15.77 16.26
C GLY A 309 10.97 15.43 17.49
N MET A 310 11.29 14.15 17.71
CA MET A 310 12.19 13.73 18.79
C MET A 310 13.62 14.24 18.58
N LEU A 311 14.11 14.23 17.35
CA LEU A 311 15.44 14.76 17.01
C LEU A 311 15.52 16.28 17.26
N ASP A 312 14.49 17.02 16.87
CA ASP A 312 14.39 18.47 17.13
C ASP A 312 14.35 18.80 18.62
N ALA A 313 13.59 18.03 19.41
CA ALA A 313 13.50 18.20 20.85
C ALA A 313 14.86 17.93 21.53
N ALA A 314 15.61 16.91 21.07
CA ALA A 314 16.94 16.61 21.58
C ALA A 314 17.95 17.73 21.23
N GLY A 315 17.86 18.29 20.00
CA GLY A 315 18.71 19.43 19.61
C GLY A 315 18.43 20.72 20.36
N ALA A 316 17.17 20.98 20.71
CA ALA A 316 16.78 22.17 21.47
C ALA A 316 17.20 22.11 22.97
N ALA A 317 17.39 20.90 23.49
CA ALA A 317 17.84 20.69 24.89
C ALA A 317 19.35 20.94 25.06
N SER A 318 20.13 21.04 23.96
CA SER A 318 21.56 21.32 24.00
C SER A 318 21.80 22.79 24.34
N PRO A 319 22.48 23.13 25.47
CA PRO A 319 22.78 24.52 25.78
C PRO A 319 23.72 25.09 24.71
N ALA A 320 23.31 26.18 24.08
CA ALA A 320 24.17 26.93 23.16
C ALA A 320 25.53 27.21 23.85
N PRO A 321 26.66 27.09 23.15
CA PRO A 321 27.94 27.47 23.68
C PRO A 321 27.84 28.93 24.13
N SER A 322 27.99 29.15 25.47
CA SER A 322 28.02 30.48 26.03
C SER A 322 29.19 31.22 25.35
N GLU A 323 28.88 32.17 24.44
CA GLU A 323 29.84 33.16 23.97
C GLU A 323 30.38 33.89 25.21
N GLY A 324 31.54 33.46 25.68
CA GLY A 324 32.26 34.15 26.70
C GLY A 324 32.59 35.54 26.24
N THR A 325 31.82 36.53 26.68
CA THR A 325 32.13 37.93 26.59
C THR A 325 33.47 38.14 27.30
N LEU A 326 34.55 38.11 26.54
CA LEU A 326 35.86 38.68 26.96
C LEU A 326 35.64 40.17 27.12
N SER A 327 35.23 40.62 28.35
CA SER A 327 35.40 41.99 28.78
C SER A 327 36.90 42.25 28.96
N ALA A 328 37.47 42.96 27.98
CA ALA A 328 38.77 43.58 28.16
C ALA A 328 38.70 44.64 29.29
N HIS A 329 39.53 44.45 30.31
CA HIS A 329 40.00 45.51 31.21
C HIS A 329 41.52 45.61 31.14
#